data_35556b940c2754ab59739046b3675985
#
_entry.id   35556b940c2754ab59739046b3675985
#
_cell.length_a   1.000
_cell.length_b   1.000
_cell.length_c   1.000
_cell.angle_alpha   90.00
_cell.angle_beta   90.00
_cell.angle_gamma   90.00
#
_symmetry.space_group_name_H-M   'P 1'
#
loop_
_entity.id
_entity.type
_entity.pdbx_description
1 polymer ?
#
loop_
_entity_poly.entity_id
_entity_poly.type
_entity_poly.pdbx_seq_one_letter_code
_entity_poly.pdbx_strand_id
1 'polypeptide(L)'
;MKKFLTLVLALVMALSRAACGGDKNKDNGGTDADASANKISNNLVFSTGGDGGTYFAVGGVIAQHVSTNTDVKVTSVASGGSKANILLLDSGDAQLGFSQSDVMAYAYNGTSTFADDGAITSFSTVANLYLEAVQIVTCDASIKTVADLKGKNVSIGDAGSGVYFNAIDILGAYGLTEQDIKPQYKGFSDSADALKDGKIDAAFVVAGAPTVSITDLSTGKDVHLVSIDKEHADALIAKCPYYMTITIPADTYKGLDGDVQTVAVGAVVLAADNVSDDAIYAFVSDIFEHTDELSHAKAKEMSIETAANITSVPYHPGAARYYAEKGITVPTK
;
A
#
# COMPACT_ATOMS: atom_id res chain seq x y z
N MET A 1 -41.84 39.59 8.43
CA MET A 1 -41.72 40.96 7.89
C MET A 1 -40.33 41.08 7.25
N LYS A 2 -40.33 41.53 5.99
CA LYS A 2 -39.23 42.11 5.18
C LYS A 2 -38.07 41.16 4.88
N LYS A 3 -37.89 40.55 3.71
CA LYS A 3 -37.84 41.00 2.28
C LYS A 3 -36.53 41.70 1.91
N PHE A 4 -35.85 41.10 0.84
CA PHE A 4 -34.94 41.69 -0.15
C PHE A 4 -33.47 41.88 0.29
N LEU A 5 -32.47 41.39 -0.47
CA LEU A 5 -32.06 41.91 -1.78
C LEU A 5 -31.15 40.91 -2.55
N THR A 6 -31.59 40.64 -3.76
CA THR A 6 -30.85 40.01 -4.85
C THR A 6 -29.88 41.04 -5.46
N LEU A 7 -28.65 40.65 -5.80
CA LEU A 7 -27.88 41.39 -6.80
C LEU A 7 -27.21 40.44 -7.78
N VAL A 8 -27.72 40.48 -9.00
CA VAL A 8 -27.18 39.89 -10.24
C VAL A 8 -26.09 40.81 -10.74
N LEU A 9 -24.95 40.28 -11.12
CA LEU A 9 -24.02 40.96 -12.01
C LEU A 9 -23.54 40.01 -13.11
N ALA A 10 -24.21 40.14 -14.27
CA ALA A 10 -23.77 39.65 -15.55
C ALA A 10 -22.97 40.76 -16.24
N LEU A 11 -21.78 40.46 -16.79
CA LEU A 11 -21.15 41.29 -17.82
C LEU A 11 -20.21 40.45 -18.69
N VAL A 12 -20.71 40.07 -19.82
CA VAL A 12 -20.36 40.50 -21.20
C VAL A 12 -19.05 39.99 -21.74
N MET A 13 -19.20 39.04 -22.68
CA MET A 13 -18.20 38.65 -23.69
C MET A 13 -17.96 39.77 -24.69
N ALA A 14 -16.73 39.95 -25.07
CA ALA A 14 -16.38 40.63 -26.29
C ALA A 14 -15.59 39.67 -27.22
N LEU A 15 -16.24 39.30 -28.32
CA LEU A 15 -15.60 38.65 -29.47
C LEU A 15 -14.65 39.63 -30.17
N SER A 16 -13.47 39.17 -30.53
CA SER A 16 -12.75 39.71 -31.69
C SER A 16 -12.33 38.57 -32.61
N ARG A 17 -13.05 38.46 -33.72
CA ARG A 17 -12.64 37.71 -34.90
C ARG A 17 -11.75 38.62 -35.74
N ALA A 18 -10.61 38.14 -36.15
CA ALA A 18 -9.92 38.63 -37.34
C ALA A 18 -9.56 37.42 -38.21
N ALA A 19 -10.15 37.39 -39.37
CA ALA A 19 -9.90 36.40 -40.40
C ALA A 19 -8.90 37.00 -41.42
N CYS A 20 -8.01 36.16 -41.94
CA CYS A 20 -7.40 36.13 -43.27
C CYS A 20 -6.43 34.95 -43.24
N GLY A 21 -6.46 33.97 -44.13
CA GLY A 21 -6.71 33.86 -45.52
C GLY A 21 -5.67 32.89 -46.08
N GLY A 22 -6.12 31.72 -46.51
CA GLY A 22 -5.67 30.79 -47.54
C GLY A 22 -4.18 30.46 -47.72
N ASP A 23 -3.83 29.17 -47.52
CA ASP A 23 -3.42 28.39 -48.70
C ASP A 23 -3.51 26.87 -48.46
N LYS A 24 -3.83 26.13 -49.53
CA LYS A 24 -4.00 24.67 -49.50
C LYS A 24 -2.64 24.04 -49.76
N ASN A 25 -2.23 23.11 -48.87
CA ASN A 25 -1.45 21.97 -49.33
C ASN A 25 -1.89 20.73 -48.50
N LYS A 26 -2.34 19.72 -49.21
CA LYS A 26 -2.55 18.39 -48.74
C LYS A 26 -1.19 17.73 -48.58
N ASP A 27 -0.87 17.28 -47.36
CA ASP A 27 -0.02 16.13 -47.22
C ASP A 27 -0.59 15.24 -46.10
N ASN A 28 -0.77 13.99 -46.47
CA ASN A 28 -1.32 12.89 -45.69
C ASN A 28 -0.15 12.32 -44.88
N GLY A 29 -0.04 12.65 -43.63
CA GLY A 29 0.86 12.04 -42.71
C GLY A 29 0.07 11.84 -41.40
N GLY A 30 -0.36 10.59 -41.16
CA GLY A 30 -0.90 10.22 -39.85
C GLY A 30 0.18 10.45 -38.81
N THR A 31 0.02 11.50 -38.06
CA THR A 31 0.74 11.68 -36.80
C THR A 31 -0.08 10.96 -35.74
N ASP A 32 0.45 9.85 -35.25
CA ASP A 32 0.09 9.35 -33.94
C ASP A 32 0.24 10.53 -32.98
N ALA A 33 -0.86 11.15 -32.62
CA ALA A 33 -0.89 12.25 -31.68
C ALA A 33 -0.42 11.71 -30.34
N ASP A 34 0.75 12.16 -30.01
CA ASP A 34 1.55 12.04 -28.83
C ASP A 34 0.71 11.86 -27.54
N ALA A 35 0.44 10.61 -27.18
CA ALA A 35 -0.14 10.24 -25.89
C ALA A 35 0.84 10.54 -24.73
N SER A 36 2.09 10.94 -25.04
CA SER A 36 3.13 11.25 -24.05
C SER A 36 3.02 12.68 -23.51
N ALA A 37 2.29 13.57 -24.17
CA ALA A 37 2.28 15.01 -23.86
C ALA A 37 1.57 15.41 -22.54
N ASN A 38 0.93 14.44 -21.84
CA ASN A 38 0.21 14.68 -20.58
C ASN A 38 0.65 13.78 -19.40
N LYS A 39 1.77 13.07 -19.53
CA LYS A 39 2.25 12.21 -18.44
C LYS A 39 3.00 13.03 -17.37
N ILE A 40 2.74 12.71 -16.09
CA ILE A 40 3.42 13.33 -14.94
C ILE A 40 4.85 12.78 -14.87
N SER A 41 5.85 13.65 -14.90
CA SER A 41 7.25 13.21 -15.04
C SER A 41 8.15 13.50 -13.85
N ASN A 42 8.01 14.62 -13.15
CA ASN A 42 9.08 15.10 -12.29
C ASN A 42 8.70 15.31 -10.82
N ASN A 43 7.42 15.41 -10.47
CA ASN A 43 6.99 15.60 -9.08
C ASN A 43 5.94 14.56 -8.74
N LEU A 44 6.32 13.58 -7.94
CA LEU A 44 5.48 12.45 -7.57
C LEU A 44 5.13 12.53 -6.08
N VAL A 45 3.85 12.46 -5.76
CA VAL A 45 3.37 12.24 -4.40
C VAL A 45 3.33 10.74 -4.17
N PHE A 46 4.01 10.26 -3.13
CA PHE A 46 4.06 8.87 -2.72
C PHE A 46 3.23 8.68 -1.45
N SER A 47 2.03 8.15 -1.56
CA SER A 47 1.17 7.79 -0.44
C SER A 47 1.66 6.51 0.22
N THR A 48 1.97 6.57 1.51
CA THR A 48 2.68 5.50 2.24
C THR A 48 1.74 4.75 3.19
N GLY A 49 1.74 5.08 4.48
CA GLY A 49 0.91 4.49 5.52
C GLY A 49 0.92 5.37 6.77
N GLY A 50 0.39 4.86 7.87
CA GLY A 50 0.45 5.55 9.16
C GLY A 50 1.89 5.59 9.73
N ASP A 51 2.17 6.56 10.57
CA ASP A 51 3.48 6.91 11.12
C ASP A 51 4.16 5.79 11.94
N GLY A 52 3.39 4.91 12.57
CA GLY A 52 3.91 3.73 13.30
C GLY A 52 4.20 2.52 12.42
N GLY A 53 4.04 2.61 11.09
CA GLY A 53 4.13 1.50 10.14
C GLY A 53 5.38 1.53 9.26
N THR A 54 5.69 0.36 8.66
CA THR A 54 6.87 0.18 7.80
C THR A 54 6.75 0.94 6.47
N TYR A 55 5.55 1.07 5.88
CA TYR A 55 5.34 1.87 4.66
C TYR A 55 5.82 3.31 4.82
N PHE A 56 5.49 3.95 5.95
CA PHE A 56 5.88 5.33 6.20
C PHE A 56 7.40 5.47 6.28
N ALA A 57 8.07 4.59 7.06
CA ALA A 57 9.51 4.65 7.24
C ALA A 57 10.27 4.34 5.94
N VAL A 58 9.93 3.24 5.26
CA VAL A 58 10.58 2.82 4.00
C VAL A 58 10.29 3.82 2.88
N GLY A 59 9.03 4.26 2.76
CA GLY A 59 8.64 5.24 1.74
C GLY A 59 9.35 6.58 1.88
N GLY A 60 9.59 7.02 3.12
CA GLY A 60 10.39 8.21 3.40
C GLY A 60 11.84 8.07 2.94
N VAL A 61 12.47 6.93 3.25
CA VAL A 61 13.85 6.64 2.83
C VAL A 61 13.97 6.58 1.30
N ILE A 62 13.06 5.85 0.63
CA ILE A 62 13.03 5.74 -0.84
C ILE A 62 12.80 7.12 -1.48
N ALA A 63 11.81 7.87 -0.99
CA ALA A 63 11.49 9.19 -1.55
C ALA A 63 12.65 10.15 -1.47
N GLN A 64 13.38 10.15 -0.34
CA GLN A 64 14.56 10.98 -0.15
C GLN A 64 15.69 10.54 -1.08
N HIS A 65 15.96 9.23 -1.19
CA HIS A 65 17.05 8.68 -1.99
C HIS A 65 16.84 9.00 -3.49
N VAL A 66 15.68 8.65 -4.04
CA VAL A 66 15.32 8.93 -5.44
C VAL A 66 15.38 10.44 -5.73
N SER A 67 14.85 11.28 -4.83
CA SER A 67 14.86 12.74 -5.02
C SER A 67 16.27 13.34 -5.00
N THR A 68 17.21 12.68 -4.35
CA THR A 68 18.61 13.14 -4.27
C THR A 68 19.42 12.70 -5.49
N ASN A 69 19.20 11.49 -5.97
CA ASN A 69 20.07 10.84 -6.96
C ASN A 69 19.52 10.92 -8.39
N THR A 70 18.25 11.31 -8.56
CA THR A 70 17.60 11.41 -9.88
C THR A 70 16.97 12.78 -10.12
N ASP A 71 16.49 13.02 -11.33
CA ASP A 71 15.72 14.22 -11.67
C ASP A 71 14.26 14.16 -11.19
N VAL A 72 13.82 12.99 -10.69
CA VAL A 72 12.46 12.78 -10.14
C VAL A 72 12.41 13.24 -8.70
N LYS A 73 11.46 14.10 -8.37
CA LYS A 73 11.20 14.55 -6.99
C LYS A 73 10.03 13.79 -6.42
N VAL A 74 10.27 13.04 -5.34
CA VAL A 74 9.27 12.22 -4.66
C VAL A 74 9.00 12.81 -3.29
N THR A 75 7.73 13.11 -3.01
CA THR A 75 7.27 13.56 -1.70
C THR A 75 6.46 12.45 -1.03
N SER A 76 7.00 11.84 0.02
CA SER A 76 6.28 10.84 0.81
C SER A 76 5.25 11.52 1.72
N VAL A 77 4.04 10.97 1.77
CA VAL A 77 2.95 11.44 2.62
C VAL A 77 2.34 10.27 3.41
N ALA A 78 1.94 10.55 4.65
CA ALA A 78 1.19 9.58 5.46
C ALA A 78 -0.21 9.36 4.87
N SER A 79 -0.76 8.16 5.06
CA SER A 79 -2.07 7.78 4.56
C SER A 79 -2.75 6.72 5.43
N GLY A 80 -3.99 6.35 5.07
CA GLY A 80 -4.73 5.24 5.69
C GLY A 80 -4.27 3.84 5.24
N GLY A 81 -3.26 3.71 4.37
CA GLY A 81 -2.74 2.44 3.88
C GLY A 81 -3.36 1.97 2.57
N SER A 82 -3.35 0.67 2.31
CA SER A 82 -3.51 0.06 0.97
C SER A 82 -4.74 0.53 0.18
N LYS A 83 -5.96 0.41 0.73
CA LYS A 83 -7.19 0.84 0.03
C LYS A 83 -7.19 2.36 -0.20
N ALA A 84 -6.81 3.13 0.83
CA ALA A 84 -6.74 4.59 0.72
C ALA A 84 -5.76 5.03 -0.37
N ASN A 85 -4.60 4.38 -0.46
CA ASN A 85 -3.60 4.68 -1.47
C ASN A 85 -4.09 4.39 -2.89
N ILE A 86 -4.77 3.27 -3.10
CA ILE A 86 -5.36 2.94 -4.41
C ILE A 86 -6.40 4.00 -4.82
N LEU A 87 -7.23 4.46 -3.89
CA LEU A 87 -8.20 5.53 -4.17
C LEU A 87 -7.51 6.87 -4.47
N LEU A 88 -6.38 7.18 -3.81
CA LEU A 88 -5.59 8.38 -4.11
C LEU A 88 -4.91 8.29 -5.49
N LEU A 89 -4.48 7.10 -5.91
CA LEU A 89 -3.96 6.88 -7.27
C LEU A 89 -5.06 7.07 -8.31
N ASP A 90 -6.25 6.51 -8.08
CA ASP A 90 -7.39 6.61 -8.99
C ASP A 90 -7.91 8.04 -9.14
N SER A 91 -7.97 8.80 -8.03
CA SER A 91 -8.36 10.22 -8.06
C SER A 91 -7.28 11.15 -8.64
N GLY A 92 -6.03 10.69 -8.76
CA GLY A 92 -4.89 11.49 -9.20
C GLY A 92 -4.23 12.33 -8.10
N ASP A 93 -4.66 12.18 -6.83
CA ASP A 93 -4.09 12.90 -5.68
C ASP A 93 -2.72 12.35 -5.26
N ALA A 94 -2.39 11.11 -5.67
CA ALA A 94 -1.07 10.53 -5.56
C ALA A 94 -0.61 9.92 -6.89
N GLN A 95 0.69 9.83 -7.11
CA GLN A 95 1.29 9.23 -8.30
C GLN A 95 1.93 7.88 -8.00
N LEU A 96 2.35 7.70 -6.75
CA LEU A 96 2.87 6.45 -6.21
C LEU A 96 2.10 6.09 -4.94
N GLY A 97 1.95 4.81 -4.65
CA GLY A 97 1.33 4.35 -3.43
C GLY A 97 1.81 2.97 -3.01
N PHE A 98 1.95 2.74 -1.70
CA PHE A 98 2.09 1.38 -1.18
C PHE A 98 0.75 0.67 -1.16
N SER A 99 0.76 -0.61 -1.48
CA SER A 99 -0.37 -1.51 -1.28
C SER A 99 0.10 -2.91 -0.95
N GLN A 100 -0.70 -3.64 -0.20
CA GLN A 100 -0.54 -5.08 -0.05
C GLN A 100 -0.87 -5.79 -1.36
N SER A 101 -0.20 -6.90 -1.62
CA SER A 101 -0.37 -7.70 -2.85
C SER A 101 -1.78 -8.28 -3.02
N ASP A 102 -2.48 -8.58 -1.94
CA ASP A 102 -3.88 -9.01 -1.93
C ASP A 102 -4.82 -7.83 -2.22
N VAL A 103 -4.66 -6.70 -1.52
CA VAL A 103 -5.54 -5.53 -1.66
C VAL A 103 -5.50 -4.94 -3.07
N MET A 104 -4.30 -4.83 -3.68
CA MET A 104 -4.20 -4.35 -5.06
C MET A 104 -4.89 -5.30 -6.05
N ALA A 105 -4.82 -6.60 -5.81
CA ALA A 105 -5.50 -7.60 -6.64
C ALA A 105 -7.03 -7.53 -6.47
N TYR A 106 -7.52 -7.33 -5.23
CA TYR A 106 -8.95 -7.12 -4.97
C TYR A 106 -9.46 -5.86 -5.67
N ALA A 107 -8.72 -4.76 -5.60
CA ALA A 107 -9.08 -3.52 -6.28
C ALA A 107 -9.10 -3.68 -7.80
N TYR A 108 -8.06 -4.28 -8.36
CA TYR A 108 -7.94 -4.46 -9.81
C TYR A 108 -9.05 -5.33 -10.41
N ASN A 109 -9.53 -6.32 -9.63
CA ASN A 109 -10.61 -7.23 -10.03
C ASN A 109 -12.02 -6.78 -9.56
N GLY A 110 -12.14 -5.73 -8.76
CA GLY A 110 -13.43 -5.30 -8.18
C GLY A 110 -14.04 -6.35 -7.26
N THR A 111 -13.23 -6.96 -6.41
CA THR A 111 -13.64 -8.05 -5.50
C THR A 111 -13.43 -7.67 -4.03
N SER A 112 -13.88 -8.52 -3.09
CA SER A 112 -13.80 -8.27 -1.66
C SER A 112 -14.43 -6.92 -1.30
N THR A 113 -13.78 -6.05 -0.54
CA THR A 113 -14.33 -4.75 -0.15
C THR A 113 -14.34 -3.68 -1.26
N PHE A 114 -13.92 -4.05 -2.47
CA PHE A 114 -14.09 -3.25 -3.69
C PHE A 114 -15.30 -3.70 -4.54
N ALA A 115 -16.06 -4.70 -4.08
CA ALA A 115 -17.21 -5.21 -4.86
C ALA A 115 -18.26 -4.12 -5.15
N ASP A 116 -18.46 -3.18 -4.21
CA ASP A 116 -19.38 -2.07 -4.37
C ASP A 116 -18.77 -0.88 -5.15
N ASP A 117 -17.44 -0.72 -5.08
CA ASP A 117 -16.70 0.35 -5.78
C ASP A 117 -16.44 -0.01 -7.25
N GLY A 118 -16.48 -1.32 -7.60
CA GLY A 118 -16.09 -1.84 -8.91
C GLY A 118 -14.58 -2.00 -9.08
N ALA A 119 -14.16 -2.45 -10.26
CA ALA A 119 -12.75 -2.62 -10.58
C ALA A 119 -12.05 -1.27 -10.77
N ILE A 120 -10.94 -1.07 -10.09
CA ILE A 120 -10.05 0.08 -10.25
C ILE A 120 -8.80 -0.40 -10.99
N THR A 121 -8.63 0.05 -12.23
CA THR A 121 -7.54 -0.40 -13.12
C THR A 121 -6.63 0.74 -13.59
N SER A 122 -6.72 1.91 -12.99
CA SER A 122 -5.96 3.12 -13.32
C SER A 122 -4.54 3.15 -12.73
N PHE A 123 -4.09 2.04 -12.17
CA PHE A 123 -2.76 1.87 -11.60
C PHE A 123 -2.06 0.62 -12.13
N SER A 124 -0.75 0.58 -11.98
CA SER A 124 0.11 -0.53 -12.37
C SER A 124 1.14 -0.84 -11.27
N THR A 125 1.65 -2.07 -11.27
CA THR A 125 2.72 -2.52 -10.35
C THR A 125 4.05 -1.86 -10.71
N VAL A 126 4.79 -1.41 -9.70
CA VAL A 126 6.19 -0.96 -9.85
C VAL A 126 7.14 -2.03 -9.31
N ALA A 127 7.00 -2.39 -8.04
CA ALA A 127 7.89 -3.37 -7.39
C ALA A 127 7.25 -3.97 -6.14
N ASN A 128 7.43 -5.28 -5.91
CA ASN A 128 7.20 -5.92 -4.61
C ASN A 128 8.49 -5.85 -3.79
N LEU A 129 8.51 -5.07 -2.72
CA LEU A 129 9.76 -4.71 -2.05
C LEU A 129 10.15 -5.66 -0.91
N TYR A 130 9.19 -6.05 -0.08
CA TYR A 130 9.43 -6.90 1.10
C TYR A 130 8.13 -7.57 1.54
N LEU A 131 8.21 -8.44 2.56
CA LEU A 131 7.05 -9.10 3.14
C LEU A 131 6.51 -8.33 4.35
N GLU A 132 5.19 -8.24 4.42
CA GLU A 132 4.44 -7.72 5.55
C GLU A 132 3.86 -8.87 6.35
N ALA A 133 4.43 -9.10 7.51
CA ALA A 133 3.96 -10.13 8.45
C ALA A 133 2.63 -9.70 9.08
N VAL A 134 1.68 -10.61 9.14
CA VAL A 134 0.51 -10.44 10.02
C VAL A 134 0.95 -10.69 11.45
N GLN A 135 0.88 -9.66 12.28
CA GLN A 135 1.28 -9.67 13.68
C GLN A 135 0.03 -9.39 14.52
N ILE A 136 -0.51 -10.42 15.15
CA ILE A 136 -1.63 -10.27 16.09
C ILE A 136 -1.03 -10.05 17.47
N VAL A 137 -1.00 -8.81 17.92
CA VAL A 137 -0.28 -8.35 19.11
C VAL A 137 -1.22 -8.29 20.30
N THR A 138 -0.77 -8.79 21.45
CA THR A 138 -1.49 -8.69 22.72
C THR A 138 -0.53 -8.48 23.88
N CYS A 139 -1.02 -7.86 24.99
CA CYS A 139 -0.34 -7.81 26.28
C CYS A 139 -0.97 -8.80 27.28
N ASP A 140 -1.90 -9.64 26.87
CA ASP A 140 -2.57 -10.69 27.67
C ASP A 140 -2.05 -12.07 27.27
N ALA A 141 -1.17 -12.65 28.11
CA ALA A 141 -0.59 -13.98 27.88
C ALA A 141 -1.63 -15.13 27.81
N SER A 142 -2.89 -14.88 28.15
CA SER A 142 -3.97 -15.86 28.02
C SER A 142 -4.52 -15.96 26.58
N ILE A 143 -4.28 -14.97 25.73
CA ILE A 143 -4.67 -14.96 24.32
C ILE A 143 -3.55 -15.64 23.51
N LYS A 144 -3.75 -16.90 23.12
CA LYS A 144 -2.73 -17.73 22.46
C LYS A 144 -3.06 -18.10 21.03
N THR A 145 -4.35 -18.12 20.70
CA THR A 145 -4.87 -18.48 19.38
C THR A 145 -5.84 -17.43 18.87
N VAL A 146 -6.06 -17.41 17.55
CA VAL A 146 -7.06 -16.51 16.96
C VAL A 146 -8.46 -16.78 17.52
N ALA A 147 -8.77 -18.03 17.91
CA ALA A 147 -10.06 -18.37 18.53
C ALA A 147 -10.28 -17.66 19.88
N ASP A 148 -9.21 -17.33 20.62
CA ASP A 148 -9.28 -16.61 21.90
C ASP A 148 -9.70 -15.14 21.75
N LEU A 149 -9.70 -14.62 20.51
CA LEU A 149 -10.17 -13.25 20.21
C LEU A 149 -11.69 -13.10 20.32
N LYS A 150 -12.44 -14.22 20.39
CA LYS A 150 -13.89 -14.17 20.51
C LYS A 150 -14.33 -13.38 21.75
N GLY A 151 -15.19 -12.37 21.54
CA GLY A 151 -15.69 -11.47 22.57
C GLY A 151 -14.71 -10.41 23.09
N LYS A 152 -13.48 -10.40 22.58
CA LYS A 152 -12.42 -9.45 22.96
C LYS A 152 -12.54 -8.12 22.20
N ASN A 153 -11.95 -7.05 22.77
CA ASN A 153 -11.78 -5.77 22.08
C ASN A 153 -10.55 -5.89 21.18
N VAL A 154 -10.74 -5.94 19.89
CA VAL A 154 -9.65 -6.19 18.91
C VAL A 154 -9.55 -5.03 17.92
N SER A 155 -8.37 -4.41 17.82
CA SER A 155 -8.09 -3.50 16.72
C SER A 155 -7.85 -4.29 15.45
N ILE A 156 -8.63 -4.00 14.40
CA ILE A 156 -8.59 -4.65 13.10
C ILE A 156 -8.10 -3.71 11.99
N GLY A 157 -7.33 -2.69 12.37
CA GLY A 157 -6.79 -1.69 11.46
C GLY A 157 -7.76 -0.54 11.18
N ASP A 158 -7.24 0.53 10.60
CA ASP A 158 -8.04 1.66 10.16
C ASP A 158 -9.05 1.27 9.09
N ALA A 159 -10.19 1.97 9.05
CA ALA A 159 -11.13 1.87 7.94
C ALA A 159 -10.42 2.27 6.62
N GLY A 160 -10.38 1.36 5.65
CA GLY A 160 -9.64 1.56 4.39
C GLY A 160 -8.17 1.12 4.42
N SER A 161 -7.69 0.53 5.52
CA SER A 161 -6.38 -0.12 5.55
C SER A 161 -6.44 -1.52 4.95
N GLY A 162 -5.28 -2.03 4.50
CA GLY A 162 -5.14 -3.44 4.13
C GLY A 162 -5.29 -4.38 5.32
N VAL A 163 -4.95 -3.91 6.52
CA VAL A 163 -5.05 -4.67 7.78
C VAL A 163 -6.46 -5.15 8.06
N TYR A 164 -7.46 -4.32 7.74
CA TYR A 164 -8.87 -4.70 7.87
C TYR A 164 -9.21 -5.97 7.08
N PHE A 165 -8.76 -6.03 5.81
CA PHE A 165 -8.99 -7.21 4.95
C PHE A 165 -8.33 -8.45 5.55
N ASN A 166 -7.06 -8.31 5.98
CA ASN A 166 -6.33 -9.44 6.56
C ASN A 166 -6.98 -9.92 7.86
N ALA A 167 -7.48 -9.02 8.70
CA ALA A 167 -8.17 -9.39 9.93
C ALA A 167 -9.47 -10.17 9.64
N ILE A 168 -10.27 -9.74 8.66
CA ILE A 168 -11.51 -10.43 8.25
C ILE A 168 -11.19 -11.81 7.66
N ASP A 169 -10.18 -11.89 6.79
CA ASP A 169 -9.77 -13.14 6.16
C ASP A 169 -9.30 -14.17 7.21
N ILE A 170 -8.47 -13.72 8.17
CA ILE A 170 -7.91 -14.59 9.21
C ILE A 170 -9.00 -15.01 10.21
N LEU A 171 -9.83 -14.09 10.69
CA LEU A 171 -10.99 -14.44 11.53
C LEU A 171 -11.87 -15.47 10.83
N GLY A 172 -12.15 -15.26 9.53
CA GLY A 172 -12.92 -16.17 8.71
C GLY A 172 -12.31 -17.58 8.58
N ALA A 173 -10.97 -17.67 8.50
CA ALA A 173 -10.27 -18.96 8.48
C ALA A 173 -10.51 -19.75 9.78
N TYR A 174 -10.67 -19.08 10.92
CA TYR A 174 -11.01 -19.69 12.22
C TYR A 174 -12.52 -19.78 12.48
N GLY A 175 -13.35 -19.54 11.46
CA GLY A 175 -14.82 -19.59 11.60
C GLY A 175 -15.41 -18.45 12.46
N LEU A 176 -14.65 -17.39 12.65
CA LEU A 176 -15.08 -16.16 13.32
C LEU A 176 -15.46 -15.11 12.30
N THR A 177 -16.32 -14.20 12.73
CA THR A 177 -16.70 -13.01 11.98
C THR A 177 -16.38 -11.76 12.80
N GLU A 178 -16.48 -10.59 12.19
CA GLU A 178 -16.33 -9.30 12.87
C GLU A 178 -17.32 -9.15 14.05
N GLN A 179 -18.50 -9.76 13.96
CA GLN A 179 -19.52 -9.75 15.03
C GLN A 179 -19.15 -10.63 16.22
N ASP A 180 -18.23 -11.56 16.06
CA ASP A 180 -17.75 -12.42 17.15
C ASP A 180 -16.72 -11.73 18.05
N ILE A 181 -16.22 -10.57 17.67
CA ILE A 181 -15.30 -9.72 18.43
C ILE A 181 -15.96 -8.37 18.76
N LYS A 182 -15.27 -7.49 19.48
CA LYS A 182 -15.62 -6.07 19.66
C LYS A 182 -14.62 -5.24 18.83
N PRO A 183 -14.90 -5.01 17.54
CA PRO A 183 -13.92 -4.42 16.65
C PRO A 183 -13.62 -2.98 17.01
N GLN A 184 -12.35 -2.61 16.89
CA GLN A 184 -11.85 -1.25 16.98
C GLN A 184 -11.09 -0.94 15.69
N TYR A 185 -11.30 0.25 15.13
CA TYR A 185 -10.69 0.68 13.88
C TYR A 185 -9.62 1.72 14.21
N LYS A 186 -8.36 1.27 14.32
CA LYS A 186 -7.25 2.11 14.78
C LYS A 186 -5.99 1.85 13.97
N GLY A 187 -5.21 2.90 13.74
CA GLY A 187 -3.84 2.80 13.25
C GLY A 187 -2.90 2.11 14.25
N PHE A 188 -1.67 1.85 13.82
CA PHE A 188 -0.74 1.04 14.62
C PHE A 188 -0.31 1.73 15.90
N SER A 189 0.02 3.03 15.85
CA SER A 189 0.39 3.81 17.04
C SER A 189 -0.76 3.88 18.04
N ASP A 190 -1.98 4.19 17.58
CA ASP A 190 -3.17 4.23 18.44
C ASP A 190 -3.51 2.87 19.04
N SER A 191 -3.27 1.78 18.28
CA SER A 191 -3.47 0.41 18.76
C SER A 191 -2.46 0.05 19.85
N ALA A 192 -1.18 0.41 19.66
CA ALA A 192 -0.13 0.19 20.65
C ALA A 192 -0.43 0.94 21.96
N ASP A 193 -0.86 2.20 21.87
CA ASP A 193 -1.27 2.99 23.03
C ASP A 193 -2.50 2.41 23.73
N ALA A 194 -3.49 1.94 22.95
CA ALA A 194 -4.69 1.30 23.51
C ALA A 194 -4.38 -0.03 24.19
N LEU A 195 -3.44 -0.85 23.65
CA LEU A 195 -2.92 -2.06 24.32
C LEU A 195 -2.19 -1.71 25.60
N LYS A 196 -1.31 -0.70 25.57
CA LYS A 196 -0.56 -0.22 26.73
C LYS A 196 -1.47 0.22 27.87
N ASP A 197 -2.58 0.88 27.54
CA ASP A 197 -3.58 1.36 28.49
C ASP A 197 -4.60 0.28 28.90
N GLY A 198 -4.59 -0.91 28.30
CA GLY A 198 -5.56 -1.98 28.56
C GLY A 198 -6.97 -1.67 28.04
N LYS A 199 -7.09 -0.78 27.04
CA LYS A 199 -8.36 -0.39 26.42
C LYS A 199 -8.81 -1.38 25.33
N ILE A 200 -7.86 -2.11 24.76
CA ILE A 200 -8.08 -3.22 23.82
C ILE A 200 -7.28 -4.43 24.28
N ASP A 201 -7.73 -5.62 23.87
CA ASP A 201 -7.14 -6.90 24.26
C ASP A 201 -6.10 -7.39 23.25
N ALA A 202 -6.32 -7.09 21.96
CA ALA A 202 -5.41 -7.45 20.87
C ALA A 202 -5.50 -6.45 19.72
N ALA A 203 -4.47 -6.47 18.84
CA ALA A 203 -4.44 -5.66 17.64
C ALA A 203 -3.81 -6.43 16.47
N PHE A 204 -4.41 -6.34 15.28
CA PHE A 204 -3.79 -6.73 14.03
C PHE A 204 -2.85 -5.63 13.56
N VAL A 205 -1.60 -5.99 13.30
CA VAL A 205 -0.57 -5.15 12.67
C VAL A 205 -0.01 -5.93 11.50
N VAL A 206 -0.22 -5.45 10.28
CA VAL A 206 0.31 -6.08 9.06
C VAL A 206 1.33 -5.12 8.48
N ALA A 207 2.59 -5.48 8.68
CA ALA A 207 3.72 -4.61 8.38
C ALA A 207 5.03 -5.43 8.34
N GLY A 208 6.10 -4.83 7.84
CA GLY A 208 7.43 -5.41 7.97
C GLY A 208 7.83 -5.55 9.44
N ALA A 209 8.18 -6.76 9.87
CA ALA A 209 8.73 -7.00 11.21
C ALA A 209 10.25 -6.79 11.22
N PRO A 210 10.83 -6.17 12.28
CA PRO A 210 10.15 -5.53 13.39
C PRO A 210 9.43 -4.25 12.99
N THR A 211 8.24 -4.01 13.57
CA THR A 211 7.43 -2.81 13.34
C THR A 211 7.64 -1.82 14.48
N VAL A 212 7.77 -0.52 14.18
CA VAL A 212 8.09 0.54 15.15
C VAL A 212 7.11 0.55 16.31
N SER A 213 5.81 0.56 16.05
CA SER A 213 4.78 0.61 17.09
C SER A 213 4.82 -0.58 18.05
N ILE A 214 5.16 -1.79 17.57
CA ILE A 214 5.30 -2.98 18.42
C ILE A 214 6.60 -2.92 19.21
N THR A 215 7.69 -2.48 18.58
CA THR A 215 8.98 -2.28 19.26
C THR A 215 8.83 -1.32 20.42
N ASP A 216 8.17 -0.18 20.22
CA ASP A 216 7.93 0.82 21.25
C ASP A 216 7.04 0.26 22.38
N LEU A 217 5.97 -0.46 22.04
CA LEU A 217 5.12 -1.14 23.03
C LEU A 217 5.92 -2.11 23.89
N SER A 218 6.82 -2.90 23.27
CA SER A 218 7.64 -3.92 23.93
C SER A 218 8.69 -3.35 24.89
N THR A 219 8.96 -2.04 24.83
CA THR A 219 9.87 -1.40 25.81
C THR A 219 9.24 -1.26 27.19
N GLY A 220 7.91 -1.17 27.28
CA GLY A 220 7.18 -0.90 28.52
C GLY A 220 6.14 -1.93 28.90
N LYS A 221 5.86 -2.92 28.05
CA LYS A 221 4.89 -4.00 28.29
C LYS A 221 5.48 -5.34 27.84
N ASP A 222 5.03 -6.41 28.47
CA ASP A 222 5.25 -7.75 27.94
C ASP A 222 4.34 -7.93 26.71
N VAL A 223 4.95 -8.18 25.57
CA VAL A 223 4.26 -8.34 24.29
C VAL A 223 4.27 -9.80 23.87
N HIS A 224 3.12 -10.28 23.45
CA HIS A 224 2.95 -11.60 22.87
C HIS A 224 2.39 -11.48 21.45
N LEU A 225 2.81 -12.38 20.56
CA LEU A 225 2.22 -12.52 19.23
C LEU A 225 1.40 -13.81 19.18
N VAL A 226 0.17 -13.69 18.69
CA VAL A 226 -0.72 -14.83 18.50
C VAL A 226 -0.34 -15.56 17.21
N SER A 227 -0.03 -16.83 17.32
CA SER A 227 0.35 -17.68 16.18
C SER A 227 -0.87 -18.01 15.30
N ILE A 228 -0.65 -18.09 14.00
CA ILE A 228 -1.59 -18.68 13.04
C ILE A 228 -1.08 -20.09 12.74
N ASP A 229 -1.81 -21.09 13.19
CA ASP A 229 -1.40 -22.48 13.01
C ASP A 229 -1.43 -22.92 11.53
N LYS A 230 -0.70 -23.98 11.23
CA LYS A 230 -0.52 -24.44 9.84
C LYS A 230 -1.84 -24.79 9.13
N GLU A 231 -2.78 -25.41 9.84
CA GLU A 231 -4.05 -25.85 9.25
C GLU A 231 -4.85 -24.63 8.75
N HIS A 232 -4.98 -23.60 9.58
CA HIS A 232 -5.71 -22.38 9.25
C HIS A 232 -4.94 -21.52 8.23
N ALA A 233 -3.60 -21.48 8.29
CA ALA A 233 -2.78 -20.83 7.29
C ALA A 233 -2.94 -21.47 5.91
N ASP A 234 -2.89 -22.82 5.82
CA ASP A 234 -3.09 -23.53 4.56
C ASP A 234 -4.51 -23.32 4.01
N ALA A 235 -5.54 -23.31 4.86
CA ALA A 235 -6.92 -23.05 4.47
C ALA A 235 -7.11 -21.61 3.96
N LEU A 236 -6.44 -20.64 4.58
CA LEU A 236 -6.43 -19.25 4.15
C LEU A 236 -5.76 -19.11 2.77
N ILE A 237 -4.56 -19.66 2.60
CA ILE A 237 -3.79 -19.59 1.34
C ILE A 237 -4.55 -20.27 0.19
N ALA A 238 -5.27 -21.36 0.45
CA ALA A 238 -6.09 -22.01 -0.57
C ALA A 238 -7.22 -21.13 -1.11
N LYS A 239 -7.75 -20.21 -0.29
CA LYS A 239 -8.79 -19.24 -0.68
C LYS A 239 -8.21 -17.95 -1.24
N CYS A 240 -7.12 -17.49 -0.64
CA CYS A 240 -6.48 -16.20 -0.90
C CYS A 240 -4.99 -16.45 -1.22
N PRO A 241 -4.65 -16.76 -2.49
CA PRO A 241 -3.30 -17.22 -2.88
C PRO A 241 -2.23 -16.10 -2.81
N TYR A 242 -2.59 -14.94 -2.31
CA TYR A 242 -1.67 -13.81 -2.07
C TYR A 242 -0.92 -13.93 -0.75
N TYR A 243 -1.40 -14.77 0.18
CA TYR A 243 -0.72 -15.04 1.43
C TYR A 243 0.35 -16.11 1.27
N MET A 244 1.36 -16.03 2.12
CA MET A 244 2.37 -17.05 2.31
C MET A 244 2.66 -17.27 3.78
N THR A 245 3.04 -18.49 4.18
CA THR A 245 3.45 -18.79 5.56
C THR A 245 4.84 -18.25 5.81
N ILE A 246 5.04 -17.58 6.94
CA ILE A 246 6.34 -17.13 7.43
C ILE A 246 6.47 -17.42 8.93
N THR A 247 7.69 -17.26 9.43
CA THR A 247 8.02 -17.31 10.85
C THR A 247 8.62 -15.97 11.27
N ILE A 248 8.11 -15.38 12.35
CA ILE A 248 8.71 -14.23 13.02
C ILE A 248 9.65 -14.78 14.09
N PRO A 249 10.97 -14.51 14.02
CA PRO A 249 11.95 -15.00 15.01
C PRO A 249 11.69 -14.45 16.42
N ALA A 250 12.03 -15.24 17.43
CA ALA A 250 11.86 -14.89 18.85
C ALA A 250 12.60 -13.60 19.26
N ASP A 251 13.69 -13.28 18.61
CA ASP A 251 14.51 -12.09 18.87
C ASP A 251 14.01 -10.81 18.18
N THR A 252 12.90 -10.90 17.43
CA THR A 252 12.31 -9.76 16.70
C THR A 252 11.83 -8.67 17.66
N TYR A 253 11.19 -9.06 18.78
CA TYR A 253 10.72 -8.13 19.81
C TYR A 253 11.15 -8.60 21.19
N LYS A 254 11.40 -7.63 22.07
CA LYS A 254 11.72 -7.92 23.46
C LYS A 254 10.55 -8.67 24.14
N GLY A 255 10.85 -9.83 24.72
CA GLY A 255 9.91 -10.61 25.53
C GLY A 255 9.10 -11.64 24.76
N LEU A 256 9.36 -11.90 23.49
CA LEU A 256 8.78 -13.05 22.80
C LEU A 256 9.35 -14.36 23.37
N ASP A 257 8.46 -15.32 23.68
CA ASP A 257 8.82 -16.60 24.28
C ASP A 257 9.39 -17.63 23.26
N GLY A 258 9.26 -17.35 21.96
CA GLY A 258 9.70 -18.24 20.88
C GLY A 258 9.34 -17.72 19.50
N ASP A 259 9.71 -18.48 18.50
CA ASP A 259 9.37 -18.19 17.11
C ASP A 259 7.84 -18.27 16.92
N VAL A 260 7.29 -17.34 16.13
CA VAL A 260 5.85 -17.24 15.89
C VAL A 260 5.54 -17.52 14.42
N GLN A 261 4.83 -18.62 14.16
CA GLN A 261 4.30 -18.91 12.83
C GLN A 261 3.13 -17.98 12.51
N THR A 262 3.15 -17.38 11.33
CA THR A 262 2.11 -16.49 10.83
C THR A 262 2.05 -16.53 9.30
N VAL A 263 1.25 -15.64 8.72
CA VAL A 263 1.18 -15.42 7.28
C VAL A 263 1.66 -14.01 6.93
N ALA A 264 2.03 -13.81 5.67
CA ALA A 264 2.46 -12.54 5.15
C ALA A 264 1.90 -12.28 3.75
N VAL A 265 1.88 -11.02 3.37
CA VAL A 265 1.58 -10.52 2.01
C VAL A 265 2.75 -9.66 1.50
N GLY A 266 2.78 -9.37 0.22
CA GLY A 266 3.81 -8.49 -0.34
C GLY A 266 3.52 -7.02 -0.08
N ALA A 267 4.57 -6.24 0.19
CA ALA A 267 4.55 -4.77 0.22
C ALA A 267 4.91 -4.25 -1.18
N VAL A 268 3.90 -3.81 -1.92
CA VAL A 268 4.03 -3.45 -3.33
C VAL A 268 3.92 -1.94 -3.53
N VAL A 269 4.86 -1.37 -4.28
CA VAL A 269 4.72 -0.01 -4.81
C VAL A 269 3.91 -0.07 -6.10
N LEU A 270 2.89 0.75 -6.15
CA LEU A 270 2.03 0.99 -7.31
C LEU A 270 2.30 2.38 -7.87
N ALA A 271 2.08 2.55 -9.18
CA ALA A 271 2.07 3.85 -9.84
C ALA A 271 0.75 4.09 -10.56
N ALA A 272 0.26 5.32 -10.57
CA ALA A 272 -0.83 5.73 -11.44
C ALA A 272 -0.38 5.65 -12.91
N ASP A 273 -1.25 5.18 -13.80
CA ASP A 273 -0.91 4.91 -15.21
C ASP A 273 -0.51 6.17 -16.01
N ASN A 274 -0.86 7.34 -15.51
CA ASN A 274 -0.51 8.62 -16.11
C ASN A 274 0.89 9.15 -15.71
N VAL A 275 1.66 8.40 -14.93
CA VAL A 275 3.07 8.72 -14.66
C VAL A 275 3.91 8.34 -15.87
N SER A 276 4.96 9.09 -16.17
CA SER A 276 5.82 8.82 -17.31
C SER A 276 6.68 7.56 -17.10
N ASP A 277 6.94 6.84 -18.19
CA ASP A 277 7.76 5.65 -18.18
C ASP A 277 9.18 5.93 -17.70
N ASP A 278 9.74 7.11 -18.05
CA ASP A 278 11.07 7.52 -17.63
C ASP A 278 11.13 7.84 -16.12
N ALA A 279 10.07 8.43 -15.56
CA ALA A 279 10.03 8.68 -14.11
C ALA A 279 9.97 7.40 -13.31
N ILE A 280 9.15 6.41 -13.73
CA ILE A 280 9.07 5.12 -13.06
C ILE A 280 10.34 4.28 -13.29
N TYR A 281 10.94 4.35 -14.49
CA TYR A 281 12.24 3.72 -14.72
C TYR A 281 13.31 4.28 -13.78
N ALA A 282 13.44 5.62 -13.67
CA ALA A 282 14.39 6.26 -12.77
C ALA A 282 14.13 5.88 -11.30
N PHE A 283 12.86 5.85 -10.88
CA PHE A 283 12.47 5.45 -9.54
C PHE A 283 12.87 4.00 -9.21
N VAL A 284 12.54 3.04 -10.08
CA VAL A 284 12.82 1.63 -9.82
C VAL A 284 14.30 1.29 -9.96
N SER A 285 15.01 1.88 -10.92
CA SER A 285 16.45 1.66 -11.11
C SER A 285 17.25 2.21 -9.92
N ASP A 286 16.93 3.39 -9.41
CA ASP A 286 17.60 3.97 -8.26
C ASP A 286 17.47 3.07 -7.02
N ILE A 287 16.29 2.52 -6.75
CA ILE A 287 16.06 1.61 -5.62
C ILE A 287 16.96 0.36 -5.72
N PHE A 288 16.94 -0.33 -6.88
CA PHE A 288 17.60 -1.64 -6.99
C PHE A 288 19.07 -1.58 -7.34
N GLU A 289 19.57 -0.46 -7.81
CA GLU A 289 21.03 -0.24 -8.03
C GLU A 289 21.73 0.28 -6.77
N HIS A 290 20.96 0.77 -5.76
CA HIS A 290 21.50 1.37 -4.55
C HIS A 290 20.80 0.84 -3.27
N THR A 291 20.32 -0.40 -3.28
CA THR A 291 19.66 -1.01 -2.10
C THR A 291 20.49 -0.96 -0.83
N ASP A 292 21.81 -1.05 -0.93
CA ASP A 292 22.76 -0.97 0.18
C ASP A 292 22.93 0.44 0.76
N GLU A 293 22.53 1.48 0.03
CA GLU A 293 22.53 2.87 0.48
C GLU A 293 21.21 3.27 1.19
N LEU A 294 20.14 2.47 1.02
CA LEU A 294 18.86 2.72 1.67
C LEU A 294 18.94 2.46 3.19
N SER A 295 18.85 3.51 3.99
CA SER A 295 19.04 3.45 5.45
C SER A 295 17.84 2.87 6.20
N HIS A 296 17.37 1.67 5.79
CA HIS A 296 16.32 0.91 6.46
C HIS A 296 16.59 -0.59 6.43
N ALA A 297 16.26 -1.30 7.52
CA ALA A 297 16.53 -2.75 7.63
C ALA A 297 15.86 -3.57 6.51
N LYS A 298 14.68 -3.17 6.05
CA LYS A 298 13.94 -3.82 4.97
C LYS A 298 14.62 -3.72 3.60
N ALA A 299 15.58 -2.82 3.40
CA ALA A 299 16.35 -2.76 2.16
C ALA A 299 17.09 -4.07 1.88
N LYS A 300 17.49 -4.79 2.93
CA LYS A 300 18.16 -6.10 2.81
C LYS A 300 17.26 -7.23 2.27
N GLU A 301 15.94 -7.04 2.30
CA GLU A 301 14.96 -7.98 1.77
C GLU A 301 14.60 -7.68 0.31
N MET A 302 14.97 -6.50 -0.20
CA MET A 302 14.66 -6.07 -1.55
C MET A 302 15.56 -6.77 -2.56
N SER A 303 14.96 -7.50 -3.48
CA SER A 303 15.64 -8.11 -4.62
C SER A 303 14.85 -7.91 -5.90
N ILE A 304 15.55 -7.91 -7.04
CA ILE A 304 14.92 -7.75 -8.35
C ILE A 304 13.97 -8.92 -8.64
N GLU A 305 14.33 -10.13 -8.23
CA GLU A 305 13.51 -11.34 -8.41
C GLU A 305 12.19 -11.24 -7.65
N THR A 306 12.24 -10.77 -6.40
CA THR A 306 11.05 -10.56 -5.59
C THR A 306 10.22 -9.39 -6.14
N ALA A 307 10.88 -8.32 -6.57
CA ALA A 307 10.21 -7.14 -7.12
C ALA A 307 9.39 -7.45 -8.37
N ALA A 308 9.84 -8.38 -9.19
CA ALA A 308 9.24 -8.76 -10.47
C ALA A 308 8.30 -9.98 -10.38
N ASN A 309 7.90 -10.44 -9.18
CA ASN A 309 7.15 -11.69 -9.03
C ASN A 309 5.62 -11.54 -9.00
N ILE A 310 5.10 -10.33 -9.11
CA ILE A 310 3.66 -10.07 -9.14
C ILE A 310 3.06 -10.47 -10.49
N THR A 311 1.97 -11.23 -10.45
CA THR A 311 1.25 -11.68 -11.66
C THR A 311 -0.21 -11.24 -11.69
N SER A 312 -0.71 -10.70 -10.58
CA SER A 312 -2.13 -10.33 -10.41
C SER A 312 -2.49 -8.97 -11.02
N VAL A 313 -1.52 -8.06 -11.11
CA VAL A 313 -1.69 -6.71 -11.66
C VAL A 313 -0.52 -6.42 -12.60
N PRO A 314 -0.77 -5.95 -13.83
CA PRO A 314 0.28 -5.62 -14.79
C PRO A 314 1.29 -4.59 -14.25
N TYR A 315 2.53 -4.70 -14.71
CA TYR A 315 3.58 -3.73 -14.37
C TYR A 315 3.49 -2.47 -15.23
N HIS A 316 3.91 -1.37 -14.63
CA HIS A 316 4.09 -0.11 -15.34
C HIS A 316 5.19 -0.25 -16.41
N PRO A 317 5.01 0.32 -17.62
CA PRO A 317 5.99 0.16 -18.71
C PRO A 317 7.40 0.59 -18.32
N GLY A 318 7.56 1.65 -17.53
CA GLY A 318 8.87 2.10 -17.03
C GLY A 318 9.56 1.07 -16.14
N ALA A 319 8.80 0.42 -15.23
CA ALA A 319 9.32 -0.66 -14.41
C ALA A 319 9.66 -1.91 -15.25
N ALA A 320 8.78 -2.28 -16.17
CA ALA A 320 9.00 -3.41 -17.08
C ALA A 320 10.25 -3.23 -17.94
N ARG A 321 10.53 -2.01 -18.39
CA ARG A 321 11.76 -1.66 -19.12
C ARG A 321 13.01 -1.95 -18.27
N TYR A 322 13.03 -1.53 -17.02
CA TYR A 322 14.14 -1.81 -16.10
C TYR A 322 14.34 -3.32 -15.89
N TYR A 323 13.26 -4.07 -15.60
CA TYR A 323 13.35 -5.51 -15.41
C TYR A 323 13.82 -6.25 -16.66
N ALA A 324 13.38 -5.82 -17.84
CA ALA A 324 13.84 -6.41 -19.12
C ALA A 324 15.35 -6.22 -19.32
N GLU A 325 15.93 -5.10 -18.93
CA GLU A 325 17.40 -4.88 -18.97
C GLU A 325 18.16 -5.82 -18.00
N LYS A 326 17.50 -6.29 -16.95
CA LYS A 326 18.03 -7.30 -16.01
C LYS A 326 17.68 -8.74 -16.43
N GLY A 327 17.09 -8.93 -17.60
CA GLY A 327 16.73 -10.25 -18.13
C GLY A 327 15.42 -10.84 -17.60
N ILE A 328 14.60 -10.06 -16.92
CA ILE A 328 13.31 -10.49 -16.35
C ILE A 328 12.16 -9.89 -17.16
N THR A 329 11.25 -10.76 -17.64
CA THR A 329 10.04 -10.31 -18.34
C THR A 329 8.85 -10.31 -17.38
N VAL A 330 8.15 -9.19 -17.28
CA VAL A 330 6.95 -9.03 -16.45
C VAL A 330 5.73 -8.69 -17.32
N PRO A 331 4.50 -9.03 -16.89
CA PRO A 331 3.29 -8.69 -17.65
C PRO A 331 3.06 -7.17 -17.62
N THR A 332 2.70 -6.58 -18.77
CA THR A 332 2.30 -5.17 -18.92
C THR A 332 0.88 -5.07 -19.48
N LYS A 333 0.26 -3.89 -19.39
CA LYS A 333 -1.02 -3.57 -20.03
C LYS A 333 -0.90 -3.60 -21.54
#